data_c47238c5a6d5157b3b6679052bd31db6
#
_entry.id   c47238c5a6d5157b3b6679052bd31db6
#
_cell.length_a   1.000
_cell.length_b   1.000
_cell.length_c   1.000
_cell.angle_alpha   90.00
_cell.angle_beta   90.00
_cell.angle_gamma   90.00
#
_symmetry.space_group_name_H-M   'P 1'
#
loop_
_entity.id
_entity.type
_entity.pdbx_description
1 polymer ?
#
loop_
_entity_poly.entity_id
_entity_poly.type
_entity_poly.pdbx_seq_one_letter_code
_entity_poly.pdbx_strand_id
1 'polypeptide(L)'
;NPTVVLHSAKDLDQWANQVARCMYMVGLRDTDVFQNTSGYGMFTGGLGFQYGVEKLGALTVPAAAGNTKRQIKFITDFGTTCLHIIPSYATRLAEVMYEEGIDPRKDTKLHTVCIGAEPHSEEQRKRIEQLLGVKAYNCFGMSEMNGPGVAFECTEQNGLHIWEDNVIVEIVDPVTLQPVPEGEVGELVLTTINREAMPLLRYRTRDLTCILPGDCPCGRTHKRLARFKGRSDDMIILKGVNLFPIQIEKILMQFKELGSNYLITLETIGNSDEMLIEVELSDLFTDDYSALQR
;
A
#
# COMPACT_ATOMS: atom_id res chain seq x y z
N ASN A 1 -8.39 1.96 -18.07
CA ASN A 1 -7.85 2.78 -19.16
C ASN A 1 -6.42 3.21 -18.81
N PRO A 2 -5.46 3.18 -19.76
CA PRO A 2 -4.11 3.65 -19.50
C PRO A 2 -4.09 5.15 -19.20
N THR A 3 -3.32 5.53 -18.17
CA THR A 3 -3.06 6.94 -17.85
C THR A 3 -1.67 7.30 -18.38
N VAL A 4 -1.59 8.31 -19.24
CA VAL A 4 -0.32 8.83 -19.74
C VAL A 4 0.18 9.90 -18.78
N VAL A 5 1.39 9.72 -18.27
CA VAL A 5 2.03 10.64 -17.32
C VAL A 5 3.32 11.17 -17.94
N LEU A 6 3.45 12.48 -17.98
CA LEU A 6 4.62 13.17 -18.53
C LEU A 6 5.52 13.65 -17.40
N HIS A 7 6.83 13.53 -17.59
CA HIS A 7 7.84 13.98 -16.64
C HIS A 7 8.89 14.84 -17.34
N SER A 8 9.26 15.97 -16.76
CA SER A 8 10.51 16.65 -17.05
C SER A 8 11.68 15.96 -16.33
N ALA A 9 12.91 16.27 -16.69
CA ALA A 9 14.08 15.77 -15.95
C ALA A 9 14.05 16.21 -14.49
N LYS A 10 13.55 17.41 -14.21
CA LYS A 10 13.37 17.94 -12.86
C LYS A 10 12.28 17.19 -12.08
N ASP A 11 11.17 16.86 -12.74
CA ASP A 11 10.10 16.04 -12.12
C ASP A 11 10.63 14.66 -11.69
N LEU A 12 11.48 14.03 -12.52
CA LEU A 12 12.10 12.74 -12.18
C LEU A 12 13.07 12.86 -11.00
N ASP A 13 13.89 13.91 -10.96
CA ASP A 13 14.80 14.14 -9.83
C ASP A 13 14.06 14.42 -8.52
N GLN A 14 13.00 15.22 -8.58
CA GLN A 14 12.12 15.48 -7.43
C GLN A 14 11.42 14.22 -6.94
N TRP A 15 10.89 13.42 -7.85
CA TRP A 15 10.26 12.15 -7.53
C TRP A 15 11.26 11.17 -6.89
N ALA A 16 12.46 11.04 -7.45
CA ALA A 16 13.53 10.24 -6.84
C ALA A 16 13.85 10.72 -5.41
N ASN A 17 13.95 12.04 -5.21
CA ASN A 17 14.19 12.62 -3.88
C ASN A 17 13.04 12.32 -2.90
N GLN A 18 11.79 12.43 -3.36
CA GLN A 18 10.61 12.16 -2.57
C GLN A 18 10.56 10.70 -2.08
N VAL A 19 10.82 9.75 -2.99
CA VAL A 19 10.87 8.32 -2.64
C VAL A 19 12.08 8.01 -1.76
N ALA A 20 13.25 8.62 -2.01
CA ALA A 20 14.42 8.47 -1.13
C ALA A 20 14.11 8.89 0.32
N ARG A 21 13.39 10.00 0.50
CA ARG A 21 12.92 10.47 1.81
C ARG A 21 11.96 9.47 2.47
N CYS A 22 11.05 8.85 1.69
CA CYS A 22 10.17 7.78 2.17
C CYS A 22 10.99 6.58 2.68
N MET A 23 11.95 6.12 1.90
CA MET A 23 12.78 4.97 2.25
C MET A 23 13.66 5.26 3.47
N TYR A 24 14.26 6.45 3.54
CA TYR A 24 15.00 6.88 4.73
C TYR A 24 14.12 6.93 5.98
N MET A 25 12.87 7.37 5.83
CA MET A 25 11.89 7.51 6.92
C MET A 25 11.51 6.17 7.56
N VAL A 26 11.45 5.10 6.79
CA VAL A 26 11.19 3.73 7.29
C VAL A 26 12.46 2.98 7.72
N GLY A 27 13.59 3.67 7.74
CA GLY A 27 14.84 3.15 8.30
C GLY A 27 15.86 2.64 7.30
N LEU A 28 15.60 2.67 5.98
CA LEU A 28 16.59 2.25 5.00
C LEU A 28 17.80 3.19 4.96
N ARG A 29 18.95 2.62 4.67
CA ARG A 29 20.24 3.30 4.52
C ARG A 29 20.96 2.79 3.26
N ASP A 30 22.06 3.39 2.93
CA ASP A 30 22.92 3.04 1.80
C ASP A 30 23.52 1.63 1.86
N THR A 31 23.54 1.04 3.04
CA THR A 31 24.01 -0.35 3.27
C THR A 31 22.93 -1.41 3.01
N ASP A 32 21.69 -0.99 2.78
CA ASP A 32 20.57 -1.90 2.57
C ASP A 32 20.51 -2.45 1.14
N VAL A 33 19.86 -3.60 1.01
CA VAL A 33 19.54 -4.23 -0.27
C VAL A 33 18.02 -4.21 -0.44
N PHE A 34 17.56 -3.40 -1.37
CA PHE A 34 16.15 -3.26 -1.70
C PHE A 34 15.78 -4.10 -2.90
N GLN A 35 14.74 -4.91 -2.77
CA GLN A 35 14.17 -5.68 -3.90
C GLN A 35 12.78 -5.15 -4.25
N ASN A 36 12.59 -4.83 -5.53
CA ASN A 36 11.32 -4.36 -6.05
C ASN A 36 10.59 -5.48 -6.79
N THR A 37 9.44 -5.90 -6.25
CA THR A 37 8.59 -6.93 -6.86
C THR A 37 7.52 -6.37 -7.80
N SER A 38 7.49 -5.06 -8.01
CA SER A 38 6.57 -4.40 -8.94
C SER A 38 7.06 -4.43 -10.37
N GLY A 39 6.13 -4.46 -11.32
CA GLY A 39 6.46 -4.39 -12.74
C GLY A 39 7.13 -3.07 -13.14
N TYR A 40 8.06 -3.13 -14.09
CA TYR A 40 8.76 -1.95 -14.64
C TYR A 40 8.12 -1.45 -15.94
N GLY A 41 7.25 -2.24 -16.54
CA GLY A 41 6.52 -1.86 -17.75
C GLY A 41 5.12 -1.35 -17.39
N MET A 42 4.78 -0.13 -17.84
CA MET A 42 3.44 0.47 -17.71
C MET A 42 2.91 0.57 -16.26
N PHE A 43 3.80 0.55 -15.27
CA PHE A 43 3.47 0.71 -13.86
C PHE A 43 4.53 1.58 -13.17
N THR A 44 4.12 2.71 -12.59
CA THR A 44 5.03 3.71 -12.02
C THR A 44 5.78 3.23 -10.78
N GLY A 45 5.22 2.24 -10.05
CA GLY A 45 5.81 1.69 -8.83
C GLY A 45 7.20 1.09 -9.05
N GLY A 46 7.45 0.46 -10.22
CA GLY A 46 8.77 -0.08 -10.54
C GLY A 46 9.86 0.98 -10.55
N LEU A 47 9.69 1.96 -11.43
CA LEU A 47 10.69 3.03 -11.63
C LEU A 47 10.81 3.96 -10.42
N GLY A 48 9.69 4.34 -9.80
CA GLY A 48 9.71 5.28 -8.69
C GLY A 48 10.50 4.79 -7.49
N PHE A 49 10.30 3.55 -7.08
CA PHE A 49 11.09 2.96 -6.00
C PHE A 49 12.56 2.81 -6.39
N GLN A 50 12.84 2.37 -7.61
CA GLN A 50 14.21 2.24 -8.07
C GLN A 50 14.95 3.57 -8.00
N TYR A 51 14.43 4.63 -8.61
CA TYR A 51 15.07 5.95 -8.60
C TYR A 51 15.26 6.49 -7.17
N GLY A 52 14.31 6.28 -6.30
CA GLY A 52 14.41 6.72 -4.91
C GLY A 52 15.47 5.97 -4.12
N VAL A 53 15.53 4.65 -4.27
CA VAL A 53 16.51 3.81 -3.56
C VAL A 53 17.93 4.04 -4.10
N GLU A 54 18.10 4.18 -5.41
CA GLU A 54 19.39 4.57 -6.02
C GLU A 54 19.84 5.94 -5.54
N LYS A 55 18.91 6.92 -5.44
CA LYS A 55 19.22 8.25 -4.89
C LYS A 55 19.59 8.22 -3.41
N LEU A 56 19.04 7.27 -2.64
CA LEU A 56 19.42 7.03 -1.25
C LEU A 56 20.83 6.40 -1.14
N GLY A 57 21.31 5.78 -2.21
CA GLY A 57 22.61 5.09 -2.27
C GLY A 57 22.56 3.60 -1.96
N ALA A 58 21.38 3.03 -1.73
CA ALA A 58 21.20 1.61 -1.46
C ALA A 58 21.21 0.76 -2.75
N LEU A 59 21.54 -0.53 -2.61
CA LEU A 59 21.50 -1.47 -3.73
C LEU A 59 20.03 -1.79 -4.09
N THR A 60 19.70 -1.66 -5.38
CA THR A 60 18.38 -2.05 -5.90
C THR A 60 18.47 -3.34 -6.70
N VAL A 61 17.61 -4.33 -6.33
CA VAL A 61 17.40 -5.55 -7.11
C VAL A 61 16.09 -5.38 -7.92
N PRO A 62 16.18 -5.12 -9.24
CA PRO A 62 15.01 -4.86 -10.09
C PRO A 62 14.35 -6.18 -10.51
N ALA A 63 13.82 -6.94 -9.56
CA ALA A 63 13.30 -8.29 -9.76
C ALA A 63 12.03 -8.31 -10.63
N ALA A 64 11.30 -7.21 -10.69
CA ALA A 64 10.01 -7.06 -11.37
C ALA A 64 8.92 -8.01 -10.83
N ALA A 65 7.74 -8.02 -11.45
CA ALA A 65 6.64 -8.87 -11.02
C ALA A 65 6.78 -10.32 -11.50
N GLY A 66 6.09 -11.23 -10.82
CA GLY A 66 5.96 -12.64 -11.19
C GLY A 66 7.13 -13.54 -10.77
N ASN A 67 6.96 -14.85 -11.01
CA ASN A 67 7.89 -15.91 -10.68
C ASN A 67 8.36 -15.91 -9.20
N THR A 68 7.47 -16.34 -8.31
CA THR A 68 7.69 -16.30 -6.85
C THR A 68 8.98 -17.03 -6.42
N LYS A 69 9.31 -18.17 -7.01
CA LYS A 69 10.56 -18.90 -6.71
C LYS A 69 11.80 -18.07 -7.07
N ARG A 70 11.77 -17.32 -8.16
CA ARG A 70 12.85 -16.39 -8.52
C ARG A 70 12.94 -15.23 -7.52
N GLN A 71 11.82 -14.69 -7.04
CA GLN A 71 11.81 -13.66 -6.00
C GLN A 71 12.48 -14.17 -4.74
N ILE A 72 12.13 -15.37 -4.28
CA ILE A 72 12.72 -16.01 -3.10
C ILE A 72 14.23 -16.21 -3.30
N LYS A 73 14.63 -16.74 -4.46
CA LYS A 73 16.05 -16.91 -4.79
C LYS A 73 16.81 -15.59 -4.71
N PHE A 74 16.26 -14.49 -5.20
CA PHE A 74 16.92 -13.17 -5.12
C PHE A 74 16.99 -12.68 -3.68
N ILE A 75 15.94 -12.88 -2.86
CA ILE A 75 15.95 -12.53 -1.43
C ILE A 75 17.13 -13.20 -0.73
N THR A 76 17.35 -14.49 -0.99
CA THR A 76 18.42 -15.26 -0.36
C THR A 76 19.80 -14.95 -0.93
N ASP A 77 19.94 -14.93 -2.26
CA ASP A 77 21.24 -14.77 -2.93
C ASP A 77 21.83 -13.37 -2.74
N PHE A 78 21.00 -12.33 -2.82
CA PHE A 78 21.45 -10.94 -2.65
C PHE A 78 21.37 -10.46 -1.21
N GLY A 79 20.79 -11.25 -0.31
CA GLY A 79 20.59 -10.86 1.08
C GLY A 79 19.70 -9.64 1.22
N THR A 80 18.56 -9.65 0.52
CA THR A 80 17.58 -8.56 0.52
C THR A 80 17.14 -8.22 1.95
N THR A 81 17.20 -6.93 2.29
CA THR A 81 16.83 -6.41 3.61
C THR A 81 15.48 -5.72 3.61
N CYS A 82 15.08 -5.18 2.45
CA CYS A 82 13.81 -4.48 2.27
C CYS A 82 13.11 -4.91 0.97
N LEU A 83 11.79 -5.09 1.03
CA LEU A 83 10.94 -5.34 -0.14
C LEU A 83 9.96 -4.19 -0.36
N HIS A 84 9.66 -3.87 -1.63
CA HIS A 84 8.37 -3.30 -2.00
C HIS A 84 7.51 -4.41 -2.63
N ILE A 85 6.28 -4.56 -2.12
CA ILE A 85 5.40 -5.67 -2.49
C ILE A 85 3.93 -5.27 -2.27
N ILE A 86 3.01 -5.79 -3.07
CA ILE A 86 1.58 -5.61 -2.80
C ILE A 86 1.13 -6.54 -1.67
N PRO A 87 0.17 -6.13 -0.83
CA PRO A 87 -0.26 -6.88 0.36
C PRO A 87 -0.66 -8.34 0.09
N SER A 88 -1.48 -8.57 -0.93
CA SER A 88 -1.92 -9.92 -1.32
C SER A 88 -0.73 -10.82 -1.69
N TYR A 89 0.22 -10.29 -2.47
CA TYR A 89 1.41 -11.04 -2.87
C TYR A 89 2.40 -11.25 -1.71
N ALA A 90 2.46 -10.38 -0.72
CA ALA A 90 3.31 -10.57 0.45
C ALA A 90 2.93 -11.83 1.25
N THR A 91 1.64 -12.08 1.40
CA THR A 91 1.14 -13.31 2.02
C THR A 91 1.50 -14.54 1.19
N ARG A 92 1.25 -14.50 -0.12
CA ARG A 92 1.61 -15.61 -1.02
C ARG A 92 3.11 -15.89 -1.07
N LEU A 93 3.95 -14.85 -1.04
CA LEU A 93 5.41 -15.00 -0.98
C LEU A 93 5.83 -15.75 0.28
N ALA A 94 5.28 -15.39 1.44
CA ALA A 94 5.56 -16.05 2.70
C ALA A 94 5.15 -17.52 2.66
N GLU A 95 3.96 -17.83 2.16
CA GLU A 95 3.46 -19.20 2.00
C GLU A 95 4.42 -20.06 1.17
N VAL A 96 4.80 -19.58 -0.02
CA VAL A 96 5.74 -20.30 -0.89
C VAL A 96 7.11 -20.46 -0.24
N MET A 97 7.58 -19.49 0.56
CA MET A 97 8.83 -19.64 1.31
C MET A 97 8.73 -20.82 2.29
N TYR A 98 7.64 -20.93 3.05
CA TYR A 98 7.41 -22.05 3.96
C TYR A 98 7.26 -23.39 3.23
N GLU A 99 6.55 -23.42 2.08
CA GLU A 99 6.45 -24.61 1.21
C GLU A 99 7.82 -25.10 0.72
N GLU A 100 8.74 -24.18 0.43
CA GLU A 100 10.12 -24.49 0.02
C GLU A 100 11.06 -24.77 1.23
N GLY A 101 10.53 -24.79 2.45
CA GLY A 101 11.30 -25.06 3.67
C GLY A 101 12.13 -23.90 4.18
N ILE A 102 11.83 -22.66 3.71
CA ILE A 102 12.51 -21.42 4.12
C ILE A 102 11.63 -20.70 5.15
N ASP A 103 12.13 -20.53 6.37
CA ASP A 103 11.50 -19.63 7.36
C ASP A 103 12.03 -18.19 7.15
N PRO A 104 11.23 -17.28 6.57
CA PRO A 104 11.71 -15.93 6.27
C PRO A 104 12.26 -15.19 7.50
N ARG A 105 11.78 -15.54 8.71
CA ARG A 105 12.20 -14.93 9.98
C ARG A 105 13.60 -15.34 10.43
N LYS A 106 14.14 -16.44 9.89
CA LYS A 106 15.44 -17.02 10.29
C LYS A 106 16.43 -17.10 9.13
N ASP A 107 15.91 -17.43 7.95
CA ASP A 107 16.72 -17.81 6.79
C ASP A 107 16.95 -16.64 5.83
N THR A 108 16.41 -15.44 6.14
CA THR A 108 16.60 -14.23 5.34
C THR A 108 17.14 -13.08 6.17
N LYS A 109 17.54 -11.99 5.48
CA LYS A 109 17.92 -10.71 6.09
C LYS A 109 16.80 -9.68 6.06
N LEU A 110 15.59 -10.08 5.67
CA LEU A 110 14.45 -9.19 5.60
C LEU A 110 14.12 -8.59 6.97
N HIS A 111 13.96 -7.28 7.02
CA HIS A 111 13.51 -6.59 8.24
C HIS A 111 12.46 -5.51 7.94
N THR A 112 12.33 -5.08 6.67
CA THR A 112 11.42 -4.02 6.28
C THR A 112 10.65 -4.41 5.01
N VAL A 113 9.35 -4.12 5.00
CA VAL A 113 8.50 -4.27 3.82
C VAL A 113 7.68 -3.00 3.62
N CYS A 114 7.71 -2.45 2.41
CA CYS A 114 6.83 -1.36 2.00
C CYS A 114 5.64 -1.97 1.26
N ILE A 115 4.44 -1.83 1.80
CA ILE A 115 3.20 -2.38 1.23
C ILE A 115 2.29 -1.26 0.74
N GLY A 116 1.72 -1.45 -0.44
CA GLY A 116 0.82 -0.46 -1.05
C GLY A 116 0.28 -0.93 -2.38
N ALA A 117 -0.28 -0.01 -3.14
CA ALA A 117 -0.96 -0.23 -4.41
C ALA A 117 -2.28 -1.03 -4.33
N GLU A 118 -2.55 -1.67 -3.19
CA GLU A 118 -3.83 -2.29 -2.86
C GLU A 118 -4.34 -1.73 -1.53
N PRO A 119 -5.64 -1.52 -1.35
CA PRO A 119 -6.23 -1.31 -0.03
C PRO A 119 -5.88 -2.50 0.86
N HIS A 120 -5.60 -2.25 2.12
CA HIS A 120 -5.35 -3.31 3.10
C HIS A 120 -5.68 -2.83 4.51
N SER A 121 -6.15 -3.75 5.33
CA SER A 121 -6.48 -3.51 6.71
C SER A 121 -5.23 -3.53 7.62
N GLU A 122 -5.38 -3.04 8.85
CA GLU A 122 -4.33 -3.15 9.87
C GLU A 122 -4.09 -4.61 10.26
N GLU A 123 -5.12 -5.42 10.21
CA GLU A 123 -5.10 -6.85 10.47
C GLU A 123 -4.23 -7.57 9.43
N GLN A 124 -4.42 -7.26 8.15
CA GLN A 124 -3.59 -7.81 7.06
C GLN A 124 -2.12 -7.37 7.20
N ARG A 125 -1.86 -6.08 7.51
CA ARG A 125 -0.50 -5.60 7.77
C ARG A 125 0.18 -6.40 8.88
N LYS A 126 -0.49 -6.62 10.02
CA LYS A 126 0.04 -7.40 11.14
C LYS A 126 0.29 -8.86 10.75
N ARG A 127 -0.59 -9.44 9.94
CA ARG A 127 -0.41 -10.80 9.42
C ARG A 127 0.85 -10.90 8.57
N ILE A 128 1.10 -9.94 7.68
CA ILE A 128 2.33 -9.87 6.88
C ILE A 128 3.56 -9.77 7.77
N GLU A 129 3.53 -8.89 8.78
CA GLU A 129 4.63 -8.74 9.76
C GLU A 129 4.93 -10.06 10.49
N GLN A 130 3.91 -10.79 10.90
CA GLN A 130 4.06 -12.08 11.58
C GLN A 130 4.63 -13.17 10.66
N LEU A 131 4.13 -13.27 9.43
CA LEU A 131 4.55 -14.29 8.47
C LEU A 131 6.00 -14.10 8.02
N LEU A 132 6.38 -12.86 7.72
CA LEU A 132 7.71 -12.54 7.20
C LEU A 132 8.75 -12.18 8.30
N GLY A 133 8.31 -11.89 9.52
CA GLY A 133 9.19 -11.45 10.61
C GLY A 133 9.75 -10.05 10.42
N VAL A 134 9.00 -9.16 9.80
CA VAL A 134 9.42 -7.82 9.37
C VAL A 134 8.57 -6.71 10.00
N LYS A 135 8.97 -5.45 9.78
CA LYS A 135 8.08 -4.29 9.89
C LYS A 135 7.51 -3.93 8.52
N ALA A 136 6.19 -3.81 8.44
CA ALA A 136 5.48 -3.45 7.22
C ALA A 136 4.96 -2.03 7.28
N TYR A 137 5.37 -1.17 6.34
CA TYR A 137 4.99 0.23 6.27
C TYR A 137 4.08 0.47 5.08
N ASN A 138 2.96 1.14 5.35
CA ASN A 138 2.00 1.50 4.32
C ASN A 138 2.57 2.62 3.44
N CYS A 139 2.45 2.46 2.13
CA CYS A 139 2.83 3.47 1.15
C CYS A 139 1.66 3.78 0.23
N PHE A 140 1.41 5.07 0.05
CA PHE A 140 0.41 5.59 -0.86
C PHE A 140 1.07 6.31 -2.04
N GLY A 141 0.56 6.01 -3.20
CA GLY A 141 0.93 6.67 -4.44
C GLY A 141 -0.13 6.48 -5.50
N MET A 142 -0.05 7.28 -6.52
CA MET A 142 -0.95 7.21 -7.67
C MET A 142 -0.21 7.69 -8.92
N SER A 143 -0.52 7.09 -10.07
CA SER A 143 0.19 7.38 -11.33
C SER A 143 0.14 8.85 -11.69
N GLU A 144 -1.00 9.50 -11.49
CA GLU A 144 -1.24 10.91 -11.79
C GLU A 144 -0.35 11.85 -10.95
N MET A 145 0.10 11.39 -9.78
CA MET A 145 1.00 12.14 -8.88
C MET A 145 2.44 11.62 -8.90
N ASN A 146 2.91 11.11 -10.03
CA ASN A 146 4.20 10.48 -10.29
C ASN A 146 4.31 9.01 -9.84
N GLY A 147 3.36 8.44 -9.11
CA GLY A 147 3.42 7.07 -8.62
C GLY A 147 3.71 6.98 -7.12
N PRO A 148 4.61 6.09 -6.66
CA PRO A 148 4.88 5.92 -5.25
C PRO A 148 5.53 7.15 -4.62
N GLY A 149 5.33 7.32 -3.32
CA GLY A 149 5.98 8.37 -2.54
C GLY A 149 5.12 9.59 -2.26
N VAL A 150 3.83 9.60 -2.64
CA VAL A 150 2.91 10.71 -2.33
C VAL A 150 2.72 10.85 -0.82
N ALA A 151 2.42 9.74 -0.13
CA ALA A 151 2.38 9.68 1.32
C ALA A 151 2.90 8.32 1.82
N PHE A 152 3.53 8.32 2.99
CA PHE A 152 4.23 7.14 3.49
C PHE A 152 4.21 7.09 5.02
N GLU A 153 4.06 5.92 5.62
CA GLU A 153 4.23 5.74 7.06
C GLU A 153 5.69 5.96 7.47
N CYS A 154 5.88 6.45 8.70
CA CYS A 154 7.16 6.43 9.38
C CYS A 154 7.24 5.23 10.34
N THR A 155 8.33 5.13 11.10
CA THR A 155 8.56 4.06 12.07
C THR A 155 7.50 3.96 13.17
N GLU A 156 6.71 5.02 13.39
CA GLU A 156 5.61 5.03 14.37
C GLU A 156 4.35 4.30 13.87
N GLN A 157 4.25 4.03 12.56
CA GLN A 157 3.10 3.35 11.92
C GLN A 157 1.74 4.00 12.26
N ASN A 158 1.75 5.32 12.45
CA ASN A 158 0.58 6.10 12.85
C ASN A 158 0.25 7.18 11.81
N GLY A 159 -0.32 6.74 10.71
CA GLY A 159 -0.66 7.58 9.55
C GLY A 159 0.50 7.82 8.60
N LEU A 160 0.16 8.29 7.39
CA LEU A 160 1.09 8.48 6.29
C LEU A 160 1.47 9.96 6.20
N HIS A 161 2.75 10.29 6.41
CA HIS A 161 3.25 11.64 6.16
C HIS A 161 3.13 11.97 4.69
N ILE A 162 2.57 13.14 4.38
CA ILE A 162 2.46 13.67 3.03
C ILE A 162 3.39 14.87 2.86
N TRP A 163 4.08 14.92 1.73
CA TRP A 163 5.14 15.92 1.50
C TRP A 163 4.56 17.28 1.11
N GLU A 164 4.29 18.15 2.08
CA GLU A 164 3.70 19.48 1.89
C GLU A 164 4.62 20.46 1.13
N ASP A 165 5.88 20.12 0.96
CA ASP A 165 6.79 20.81 0.06
C ASP A 165 6.64 20.42 -1.42
N ASN A 166 5.84 19.37 -1.70
CA ASN A 166 5.54 18.91 -3.06
C ASN A 166 4.06 19.06 -3.44
N VAL A 167 3.15 19.01 -2.46
CA VAL A 167 1.71 19.05 -2.70
C VAL A 167 0.98 19.88 -1.65
N ILE A 168 -0.07 20.56 -2.09
CA ILE A 168 -1.11 21.12 -1.20
C ILE A 168 -2.16 20.03 -1.01
N VAL A 169 -2.52 19.81 0.26
CA VAL A 169 -3.48 18.78 0.69
C VAL A 169 -4.76 19.43 1.16
N GLU A 170 -5.87 19.01 0.61
CA GLU A 170 -7.20 19.36 1.06
C GLU A 170 -8.01 18.09 1.34
N ILE A 171 -8.86 18.12 2.37
CA ILE A 171 -9.89 17.10 2.59
C ILE A 171 -11.23 17.78 2.42
N VAL A 172 -12.05 17.26 1.50
CA VAL A 172 -13.34 17.86 1.16
C VAL A 172 -14.48 16.86 1.31
N ASP A 173 -15.64 17.36 1.62
CA ASP A 173 -16.88 16.55 1.53
C ASP A 173 -17.09 16.11 0.06
N PRO A 174 -17.26 14.82 -0.23
CA PRO A 174 -17.31 14.32 -1.60
C PRO A 174 -18.54 14.79 -2.42
N VAL A 175 -19.58 15.30 -1.74
CA VAL A 175 -20.83 15.76 -2.35
C VAL A 175 -20.83 17.29 -2.53
N THR A 176 -20.58 18.02 -1.41
CA THR A 176 -20.62 19.48 -1.42
C THR A 176 -19.35 20.13 -1.92
N LEU A 177 -18.24 19.38 -1.92
CA LEU A 177 -16.88 19.82 -2.30
C LEU A 177 -16.33 20.94 -1.39
N GLN A 178 -16.95 21.14 -0.22
CA GLN A 178 -16.46 22.08 0.76
C GLN A 178 -15.40 21.41 1.66
N PRO A 179 -14.38 22.14 2.09
CA PRO A 179 -13.40 21.63 3.06
C PRO A 179 -14.08 21.13 4.33
N VAL A 180 -13.60 20.02 4.87
CA VAL A 180 -14.03 19.48 6.17
C VAL A 180 -12.99 19.82 7.25
N PRO A 181 -13.40 19.90 8.53
CA PRO A 181 -12.50 20.09 9.65
C PRO A 181 -11.42 19.00 9.75
N GLU A 182 -10.28 19.34 10.34
CA GLU A 182 -9.22 18.38 10.64
C GLU A 182 -9.75 17.24 11.55
N GLY A 183 -9.39 16.00 11.21
CA GLY A 183 -9.90 14.81 11.89
C GLY A 183 -11.20 14.26 11.30
N GLU A 184 -11.93 15.05 10.51
CA GLU A 184 -13.13 14.56 9.81
C GLU A 184 -12.77 13.91 8.48
N VAL A 185 -13.50 12.85 8.14
CA VAL A 185 -13.28 12.07 6.92
C VAL A 185 -13.91 12.77 5.74
N GLY A 186 -13.14 12.91 4.68
CA GLY A 186 -13.59 13.39 3.38
C GLY A 186 -12.73 12.83 2.25
N GLU A 187 -12.94 13.33 1.06
CA GLU A 187 -12.18 12.98 -0.14
C GLU A 187 -10.86 13.76 -0.17
N LEU A 188 -9.77 13.03 -0.40
CA LEU A 188 -8.44 13.63 -0.59
C LEU A 188 -8.39 14.38 -1.93
N VAL A 189 -7.97 15.64 -1.86
CA VAL A 189 -7.74 16.50 -3.03
C VAL A 189 -6.31 17.01 -2.97
N LEU A 190 -5.59 16.90 -4.09
CA LEU A 190 -4.17 17.23 -4.17
C LEU A 190 -3.91 18.27 -5.27
N THR A 191 -3.06 19.24 -4.96
CA THR A 191 -2.49 20.20 -5.92
C THR A 191 -0.98 20.07 -5.92
N THR A 192 -0.36 19.85 -7.07
CA THR A 192 1.10 19.81 -7.19
C THR A 192 1.69 21.22 -7.14
N ILE A 193 2.80 21.42 -6.41
CA ILE A 193 3.43 22.74 -6.26
C ILE A 193 4.57 22.94 -7.25
N ASN A 194 5.37 21.91 -7.46
CA ASN A 194 6.67 22.01 -8.13
C ASN A 194 6.81 21.09 -9.36
N ARG A 195 5.73 20.49 -9.82
CA ARG A 195 5.69 19.63 -11.00
C ARG A 195 5.58 20.47 -12.27
N GLU A 196 6.45 20.22 -13.27
CA GLU A 196 6.57 21.03 -14.48
C GLU A 196 5.81 20.45 -15.67
N ALA A 197 5.98 19.16 -15.96
CA ALA A 197 5.47 18.57 -17.21
C ALA A 197 3.97 18.29 -17.18
N MET A 198 3.40 18.00 -16.01
CA MET A 198 1.97 17.68 -15.87
C MET A 198 1.47 18.17 -14.50
N PRO A 199 1.38 19.49 -14.27
CA PRO A 199 0.86 20.03 -13.02
C PRO A 199 -0.61 19.65 -12.84
N LEU A 200 -0.99 19.28 -11.62
CA LEU A 200 -2.36 19.00 -11.23
C LEU A 200 -2.87 20.06 -10.26
N LEU A 201 -4.04 20.59 -10.54
CA LEU A 201 -4.70 21.59 -9.72
C LEU A 201 -5.99 21.02 -9.14
N ARG A 202 -6.07 20.93 -7.80
CA ARG A 202 -7.21 20.39 -7.06
C ARG A 202 -7.72 19.06 -7.62
N TYR A 203 -6.78 18.12 -7.83
CA TYR A 203 -7.09 16.79 -8.35
C TYR A 203 -7.83 15.96 -7.29
N ARG A 204 -9.04 15.54 -7.62
CA ARG A 204 -9.88 14.68 -6.78
C ARG A 204 -9.43 13.23 -6.91
N THR A 205 -8.87 12.67 -5.84
CA THR A 205 -8.33 11.29 -5.87
C THR A 205 -9.42 10.23 -5.74
N ARG A 206 -10.58 10.60 -5.22
CA ARG A 206 -11.68 9.72 -4.79
C ARG A 206 -11.38 8.93 -3.51
N ASP A 207 -10.16 8.96 -3.02
CA ASP A 207 -9.77 8.26 -1.80
C ASP A 207 -10.32 8.98 -0.57
N LEU A 208 -10.90 8.23 0.37
CA LEU A 208 -11.48 8.74 1.60
C LEU A 208 -10.51 8.60 2.76
N THR A 209 -10.14 9.72 3.35
CA THR A 209 -9.22 9.79 4.50
C THR A 209 -9.51 11.03 5.34
N CYS A 210 -8.71 11.30 6.36
CA CYS A 210 -8.68 12.58 7.08
C CYS A 210 -7.23 12.96 7.39
N ILE A 211 -7.01 14.24 7.71
CA ILE A 211 -5.74 14.68 8.31
C ILE A 211 -5.78 14.31 9.79
N LEU A 212 -4.76 13.56 10.25
CA LEU A 212 -4.62 13.24 11.66
C LEU A 212 -4.18 14.46 12.45
N PRO A 213 -4.86 14.80 13.55
CA PRO A 213 -4.48 15.92 14.39
C PRO A 213 -3.19 15.64 15.16
N GLY A 214 -2.52 16.73 15.55
CA GLY A 214 -1.33 16.72 16.41
C GLY A 214 -0.05 16.23 15.74
N ASP A 215 1.03 16.33 16.48
CA ASP A 215 2.38 16.00 16.01
C ASP A 215 2.65 14.50 16.00
N CYS A 216 3.60 14.08 15.16
CA CYS A 216 4.08 12.71 15.14
C CYS A 216 5.29 12.57 16.09
N PRO A 217 5.34 11.50 16.92
CA PRO A 217 6.52 11.24 17.78
C PRO A 217 7.83 11.10 17.01
N CYS A 218 7.78 10.80 15.71
CA CYS A 218 8.96 10.74 14.84
C CYS A 218 9.65 12.11 14.62
N GLY A 219 9.07 13.22 15.11
CA GLY A 219 9.58 14.57 15.02
C GLY A 219 9.39 15.27 13.67
N ARG A 220 8.73 14.66 12.70
CA ARG A 220 8.39 15.29 11.42
C ARG A 220 7.15 16.15 11.55
N THR A 221 7.20 17.31 10.93
CA THR A 221 6.13 18.34 11.00
C THR A 221 5.13 18.28 9.84
N HIS A 222 5.42 17.48 8.80
CA HIS A 222 4.47 17.26 7.71
C HIS A 222 3.18 16.60 8.21
N LYS A 223 2.05 17.03 7.67
CA LYS A 223 0.74 16.42 7.95
C LYS A 223 0.75 14.92 7.72
N ARG A 224 -0.14 14.25 8.43
CA ARG A 224 -0.36 12.81 8.28
C ARG A 224 -1.78 12.54 7.83
N LEU A 225 -1.90 11.73 6.79
CA LEU A 225 -3.18 11.16 6.38
C LEU A 225 -3.46 9.92 7.24
N ALA A 226 -4.69 9.78 7.68
CA ALA A 226 -5.16 8.52 8.26
C ALA A 226 -5.13 7.40 7.20
N ARG A 227 -5.21 6.16 7.65
CA ARG A 227 -5.40 5.03 6.74
C ARG A 227 -6.67 5.24 5.91
N PHE A 228 -6.58 4.98 4.62
CA PHE A 228 -7.70 5.14 3.70
C PHE A 228 -8.86 4.21 4.07
N LYS A 229 -10.08 4.73 4.01
CA LYS A 229 -11.32 3.98 4.31
C LYS A 229 -11.91 3.31 3.08
N GLY A 230 -11.42 3.64 1.90
CA GLY A 230 -11.90 3.21 0.60
C GLY A 230 -11.99 4.39 -0.35
N ARG A 231 -12.65 4.22 -1.48
CA ARG A 231 -12.90 5.26 -2.47
C ARG A 231 -14.37 5.66 -2.47
N SER A 232 -14.65 6.93 -2.73
CA SER A 232 -16.02 7.44 -2.81
C SER A 232 -16.83 6.82 -3.98
N ASP A 233 -16.13 6.28 -4.99
CA ASP A 233 -16.70 5.60 -6.15
C ASP A 233 -16.73 4.06 -6.05
N ASP A 234 -16.16 3.47 -4.98
CA ASP A 234 -16.17 2.02 -4.70
C ASP A 234 -17.14 1.65 -3.55
N MET A 235 -17.95 2.60 -3.10
CA MET A 235 -18.90 2.36 -2.02
C MET A 235 -20.04 1.45 -2.48
N ILE A 236 -20.25 0.36 -1.77
CA ILE A 236 -21.34 -0.57 -1.97
C ILE A 236 -22.55 -0.10 -1.15
N ILE A 237 -23.70 0.04 -1.79
CA ILE A 237 -24.97 0.29 -1.08
C ILE A 237 -25.76 -1.01 -1.07
N LEU A 238 -25.84 -1.65 0.09
CA LEU A 238 -26.59 -2.90 0.26
C LEU A 238 -27.75 -2.68 1.22
N LYS A 239 -28.98 -2.81 0.73
CA LYS A 239 -30.22 -2.65 1.55
C LYS A 239 -30.22 -1.34 2.36
N GLY A 240 -29.71 -0.25 1.77
CA GLY A 240 -29.63 1.06 2.43
C GLY A 240 -28.43 1.26 3.37
N VAL A 241 -27.53 0.29 3.47
CA VAL A 241 -26.29 0.39 4.26
C VAL A 241 -25.13 0.65 3.33
N ASN A 242 -24.32 1.68 3.65
CA ASN A 242 -23.08 2.00 2.94
C ASN A 242 -21.94 1.12 3.47
N LEU A 243 -21.33 0.34 2.60
CA LEU A 243 -20.23 -0.57 2.90
C LEU A 243 -19.03 -0.29 1.98
N PHE A 244 -17.84 -0.42 2.52
CA PHE A 244 -16.61 -0.41 1.75
C PHE A 244 -15.95 -1.80 1.79
N PRO A 245 -15.37 -2.31 0.69
CA PRO A 245 -14.69 -3.62 0.66
C PRO A 245 -13.67 -3.81 1.78
N ILE A 246 -12.94 -2.77 2.15
CA ILE A 246 -11.95 -2.79 3.24
C ILE A 246 -12.57 -3.13 4.62
N GLN A 247 -13.86 -2.84 4.85
CA GLN A 247 -14.54 -3.19 6.09
C GLN A 247 -14.81 -4.70 6.17
N ILE A 248 -15.10 -5.31 5.02
CA ILE A 248 -15.26 -6.77 4.89
C ILE A 248 -13.90 -7.44 5.10
N GLU A 249 -12.86 -6.98 4.42
CA GLU A 249 -11.50 -7.47 4.58
C GLU A 249 -11.05 -7.46 6.04
N LYS A 250 -11.30 -6.35 6.74
CA LYS A 250 -10.96 -6.22 8.17
C LYS A 250 -11.55 -7.34 9.03
N ILE A 251 -12.74 -7.82 8.70
CA ILE A 251 -13.38 -8.94 9.39
C ILE A 251 -12.75 -10.25 8.97
N LEU A 252 -12.60 -10.50 7.67
CA LEU A 252 -12.04 -11.74 7.13
C LEU A 252 -10.62 -11.99 7.65
N MET A 253 -9.77 -10.96 7.69
CA MET A 253 -8.38 -11.07 8.15
C MET A 253 -8.21 -11.35 9.65
N GLN A 254 -9.28 -11.36 10.44
CA GLN A 254 -9.26 -11.82 11.84
C GLN A 254 -9.23 -13.36 11.95
N PHE A 255 -9.61 -14.05 10.89
CA PHE A 255 -9.63 -15.50 10.83
C PHE A 255 -8.33 -15.99 10.16
N LYS A 256 -7.49 -16.67 10.93
CA LYS A 256 -6.21 -17.19 10.43
C LYS A 256 -6.35 -18.35 9.43
N GLU A 257 -7.52 -18.99 9.43
CA GLU A 257 -7.90 -20.07 8.52
C GLU A 257 -8.19 -19.57 7.10
N LEU A 258 -8.45 -18.26 6.94
CA LEU A 258 -8.74 -17.66 5.64
C LEU A 258 -7.46 -17.15 4.97
N GLY A 259 -7.38 -17.30 3.66
CA GLY A 259 -6.40 -16.69 2.79
C GLY A 259 -6.59 -15.17 2.68
N SER A 260 -5.77 -14.53 1.87
CA SER A 260 -5.84 -13.08 1.63
C SER A 260 -6.74 -12.70 0.46
N ASN A 261 -7.17 -13.69 -0.33
CA ASN A 261 -8.00 -13.46 -1.50
C ASN A 261 -9.48 -13.67 -1.17
N TYR A 262 -10.29 -12.75 -1.60
CA TYR A 262 -11.74 -12.84 -1.49
C TYR A 262 -12.40 -12.16 -2.69
N LEU A 263 -13.64 -12.57 -2.98
CA LEU A 263 -14.47 -12.00 -4.04
C LEU A 263 -15.82 -11.58 -3.44
N ILE A 264 -16.22 -10.34 -3.71
CA ILE A 264 -17.54 -9.83 -3.36
C ILE A 264 -18.37 -9.78 -4.63
N THR A 265 -19.45 -10.55 -4.66
CA THR A 265 -20.43 -10.54 -5.74
C THR A 265 -21.72 -9.90 -5.25
N LEU A 266 -22.21 -8.92 -5.99
CA LEU A 266 -23.51 -8.26 -5.72
C LEU A 266 -24.50 -8.71 -6.78
N GLU A 267 -25.64 -9.21 -6.34
CA GLU A 267 -26.74 -9.65 -7.23
C GLU A 267 -28.07 -9.09 -6.75
N THR A 268 -28.90 -8.70 -7.69
CA THR A 268 -30.31 -8.36 -7.38
C THR A 268 -31.18 -9.56 -7.70
N ILE A 269 -31.68 -10.23 -6.65
CA ILE A 269 -32.58 -11.39 -6.78
C ILE A 269 -33.99 -10.94 -6.49
N GLY A 270 -34.80 -10.86 -7.52
CA GLY A 270 -36.16 -10.31 -7.44
C GLY A 270 -36.10 -8.80 -7.13
N ASN A 271 -36.53 -8.41 -5.92
CA ASN A 271 -36.51 -7.03 -5.45
C ASN A 271 -35.52 -6.82 -4.26
N SER A 272 -34.60 -7.74 -4.06
CA SER A 272 -33.63 -7.67 -2.96
C SER A 272 -32.22 -7.76 -3.47
N ASP A 273 -31.37 -6.84 -3.05
CA ASP A 273 -29.94 -6.92 -3.31
C ASP A 273 -29.31 -7.91 -2.33
N GLU A 274 -28.51 -8.82 -2.86
CA GLU A 274 -27.78 -9.82 -2.08
C GLU A 274 -26.29 -9.70 -2.31
N MET A 275 -25.51 -10.01 -1.29
CA MET A 275 -24.06 -10.00 -1.34
C MET A 275 -23.55 -11.39 -1.00
N LEU A 276 -22.79 -11.97 -1.92
CA LEU A 276 -22.02 -13.19 -1.70
C LEU A 276 -20.56 -12.82 -1.51
N ILE A 277 -19.95 -13.40 -0.47
CA ILE A 277 -18.51 -13.26 -0.21
C ILE A 277 -17.88 -14.65 -0.32
N GLU A 278 -17.08 -14.84 -1.35
CA GLU A 278 -16.27 -16.05 -1.55
C GLU A 278 -14.87 -15.78 -1.00
N VAL A 279 -14.34 -16.69 -0.19
CA VAL A 279 -13.03 -16.52 0.46
C VAL A 279 -12.13 -17.72 0.18
N GLU A 280 -10.86 -17.46 -0.04
CA GLU A 280 -9.85 -18.48 -0.14
C GLU A 280 -9.51 -19.02 1.27
N LEU A 281 -9.26 -20.31 1.39
CA LEU A 281 -8.77 -20.93 2.61
C LEU A 281 -7.23 -20.91 2.62
N SER A 282 -6.64 -20.71 3.79
CA SER A 282 -5.20 -20.75 3.96
C SER A 282 -4.70 -22.17 4.19
N ASP A 283 -3.87 -22.68 3.29
CA ASP A 283 -3.26 -24.01 3.43
C ASP A 283 -2.33 -24.13 4.66
N LEU A 284 -1.80 -23.00 5.15
CA LEU A 284 -0.92 -22.98 6.32
C LEU A 284 -1.63 -23.27 7.65
N PHE A 285 -2.97 -23.10 7.70
CA PHE A 285 -3.72 -23.11 8.94
C PHE A 285 -4.94 -24.03 8.93
N THR A 286 -5.25 -24.70 7.83
CA THR A 286 -6.50 -25.45 7.65
C THR A 286 -6.24 -26.94 7.59
N ASP A 287 -6.23 -27.62 8.74
CA ASP A 287 -6.17 -29.09 8.82
C ASP A 287 -7.56 -29.74 8.89
N ASP A 288 -8.62 -28.99 9.20
CA ASP A 288 -9.98 -29.49 9.37
C ASP A 288 -11.06 -28.56 8.82
N TYR A 289 -11.55 -28.85 7.62
CA TYR A 289 -12.63 -28.10 6.97
C TYR A 289 -13.96 -28.16 7.73
N SER A 290 -14.17 -29.19 8.56
CA SER A 290 -15.41 -29.30 9.36
C SER A 290 -15.47 -28.28 10.49
N ALA A 291 -14.35 -27.75 10.93
CA ALA A 291 -14.29 -26.69 11.94
C ALA A 291 -14.73 -25.31 11.40
N LEU A 292 -14.65 -25.10 10.08
CA LEU A 292 -15.03 -23.83 9.42
C LEU A 292 -16.55 -23.72 9.17
N GLN A 293 -17.30 -24.82 9.31
CA GLN A 293 -18.76 -24.85 9.09
C GLN A 293 -19.57 -24.53 10.35
N ARG A 294 -18.94 -24.23 11.45
CA ARG A 294 -19.57 -23.86 12.74
C ARG A 294 -19.40 -22.39 13.05
#